data_a460ad9c23a30dbbb2ed77984fd45f06
#
_entry.id   a460ad9c23a30dbbb2ed77984fd45f06
#
_cell.length_a   1.000
_cell.length_b   1.000
_cell.length_c   1.000
_cell.angle_alpha   90.00
_cell.angle_beta   90.00
_cell.angle_gamma   90.00
#
_symmetry.space_group_name_H-M   'P 1'
#
loop_
_entity.id
_entity.type
_entity.pdbx_description
1 polymer ?
#
loop_
_entity_poly.entity_id
_entity_poly.type
_entity_poly.pdbx_seq_one_letter_code
_entity_poly.pdbx_strand_id
1 'polypeptide(L)'
;DVVFKDLGLLIVDEEQKFGVGVKEKLKTLKLNVDTLTMTATPIPRTLQFSLMGARDMSIIRTPPPNRYPIVTELHRFDEQLIKEVILYEMARNGQVFFIHNRVETIRDIQGMLQRIVPQVKTCVAHGQMEGEELEKVMHDFVRGDYDVLIATTIIESGLDIPNANTMIINQAQNYGLSDLHQLRGRVGRSNKKAFCYLLTPPLDTVNSDARRRLKAIEDFSGLGSGFNIAMQDLDIRGAGNILGAER
;
A
#
# COMPACT_ATOMS: atom_id res chain seq x y z
N ASP A 1 -27.65 -7.17 -8.59
CA ASP A 1 -27.30 -8.45 -7.96
C ASP A 1 -27.15 -9.51 -9.04
N VAL A 2 -25.98 -10.14 -9.11
CA VAL A 2 -25.70 -11.25 -10.03
C VAL A 2 -26.02 -12.55 -9.29
N VAL A 3 -26.82 -13.42 -9.91
CA VAL A 3 -27.14 -14.76 -9.41
C VAL A 3 -26.47 -15.80 -10.31
N PHE A 4 -25.67 -16.67 -9.73
CA PHE A 4 -25.00 -17.75 -10.45
C PHE A 4 -25.92 -18.98 -10.51
N LYS A 5 -26.06 -19.59 -11.68
CA LYS A 5 -26.92 -20.77 -11.87
C LYS A 5 -26.28 -22.02 -11.26
N ASP A 6 -24.98 -22.17 -11.46
CA ASP A 6 -24.21 -23.34 -11.01
C ASP A 6 -22.75 -22.92 -10.75
N LEU A 7 -22.50 -22.45 -9.55
CA LEU A 7 -21.17 -21.96 -9.14
C LEU A 7 -20.33 -23.13 -8.62
N GLY A 8 -19.26 -23.49 -9.33
CA GLY A 8 -18.37 -24.57 -8.95
C GLY A 8 -17.13 -24.13 -8.16
N LEU A 9 -16.64 -22.92 -8.42
CA LEU A 9 -15.44 -22.37 -7.75
C LEU A 9 -15.65 -20.90 -7.39
N LEU A 10 -15.33 -20.54 -6.16
CA LEU A 10 -15.32 -19.17 -5.68
C LEU A 10 -13.89 -18.79 -5.28
N ILE A 11 -13.35 -17.75 -5.90
CA ILE A 11 -12.03 -17.20 -5.56
C ILE A 11 -12.24 -15.84 -4.89
N VAL A 12 -11.72 -15.70 -3.67
CA VAL A 12 -11.84 -14.47 -2.88
C VAL A 12 -10.47 -13.92 -2.59
N ASP A 13 -10.20 -12.70 -3.06
CA ASP A 13 -8.95 -12.00 -2.78
C ASP A 13 -9.15 -10.98 -1.66
N GLU A 14 -8.18 -10.93 -0.71
CA GLU A 14 -8.16 -9.97 0.40
C GLU A 14 -9.48 -9.93 1.22
N GLU A 15 -10.04 -11.08 1.57
CA GLU A 15 -11.33 -11.22 2.29
C GLU A 15 -11.39 -10.37 3.58
N GLN A 16 -10.26 -10.16 4.23
CA GLN A 16 -10.16 -9.37 5.47
C GLN A 16 -10.54 -7.89 5.28
N LYS A 17 -10.48 -7.38 4.05
CA LYS A 17 -10.88 -6.01 3.71
C LYS A 17 -12.39 -5.83 3.56
N PHE A 18 -13.14 -6.91 3.49
CA PHE A 18 -14.60 -6.84 3.31
C PHE A 18 -15.31 -6.52 4.62
N GLY A 19 -16.33 -5.66 4.53
CA GLY A 19 -17.24 -5.40 5.63
C GLY A 19 -18.10 -6.61 6.00
N VAL A 20 -18.73 -6.56 7.16
CA VAL A 20 -19.54 -7.67 7.73
C VAL A 20 -20.64 -8.16 6.77
N GLY A 21 -21.37 -7.24 6.13
CA GLY A 21 -22.45 -7.61 5.21
C GLY A 21 -21.97 -8.36 3.96
N VAL A 22 -20.79 -8.02 3.42
CA VAL A 22 -20.20 -8.74 2.29
C VAL A 22 -19.70 -10.11 2.74
N LYS A 23 -19.11 -10.22 3.92
CA LYS A 23 -18.65 -11.51 4.48
C LYS A 23 -19.82 -12.48 4.71
N GLU A 24 -20.98 -11.98 5.14
CA GLU A 24 -22.17 -12.81 5.31
C GLU A 24 -22.73 -13.31 3.98
N LYS A 25 -22.80 -12.46 2.96
CA LYS A 25 -23.16 -12.89 1.59
C LYS A 25 -22.19 -13.94 1.04
N LEU A 26 -20.89 -13.77 1.27
CA LEU A 26 -19.88 -14.75 0.86
C LEU A 26 -20.05 -16.09 1.58
N LYS A 27 -20.43 -16.10 2.87
CA LYS A 27 -20.72 -17.35 3.60
C LYS A 27 -21.83 -18.15 2.93
N THR A 28 -22.87 -17.48 2.45
CA THR A 28 -23.98 -18.14 1.74
C THR A 28 -23.52 -18.72 0.41
N LEU A 29 -22.66 -18.01 -0.34
CA LEU A 29 -22.10 -18.50 -1.60
C LEU A 29 -21.12 -19.68 -1.41
N LYS A 30 -20.42 -19.73 -0.28
CA LYS A 30 -19.45 -20.79 0.06
C LYS A 30 -20.09 -22.15 0.40
N LEU A 31 -21.39 -22.19 0.62
CA LEU A 31 -22.10 -23.42 0.87
C LEU A 31 -22.09 -24.28 -0.43
N ASN A 32 -21.49 -25.44 -0.39
CA ASN A 32 -21.41 -26.39 -1.52
C ASN A 32 -20.58 -25.90 -2.75
N VAL A 33 -19.65 -24.98 -2.53
CA VAL A 33 -18.75 -24.46 -3.58
C VAL A 33 -17.31 -24.55 -3.11
N ASP A 34 -16.41 -25.03 -3.98
CA ASP A 34 -14.98 -25.00 -3.70
C ASP A 34 -14.53 -23.53 -3.59
N THR A 35 -13.83 -23.21 -2.52
CA THR A 35 -13.43 -21.82 -2.24
C THR A 35 -11.93 -21.71 -2.08
N LEU A 36 -11.32 -20.82 -2.86
CA LEU A 36 -9.94 -20.38 -2.71
C LEU A 36 -9.91 -18.96 -2.15
N THR A 37 -9.33 -18.78 -0.98
CA THR A 37 -9.09 -17.45 -0.43
C THR A 37 -7.61 -17.11 -0.56
N MET A 38 -7.32 -15.94 -1.10
CA MET A 38 -5.96 -15.45 -1.29
C MET A 38 -5.75 -14.16 -0.49
N THR A 39 -4.54 -13.92 -0.05
CA THR A 39 -4.15 -12.64 0.56
C THR A 39 -2.67 -12.36 0.31
N ALA A 40 -2.36 -11.10 0.03
CA ALA A 40 -0.99 -10.60 0.02
C ALA A 40 -0.54 -10.13 1.41
N THR A 41 -1.47 -9.99 2.36
CA THR A 41 -1.15 -9.64 3.75
C THR A 41 -0.49 -10.83 4.43
N PRO A 42 0.76 -10.68 4.92
CA PRO A 42 1.44 -11.78 5.57
C PRO A 42 0.71 -12.24 6.83
N ILE A 43 0.57 -13.55 6.98
CA ILE A 43 -0.05 -14.17 8.15
C ILE A 43 1.05 -14.61 9.12
N PRO A 44 1.06 -14.16 10.39
CA PRO A 44 2.04 -14.60 11.39
C PRO A 44 2.07 -16.11 11.57
N ARG A 45 3.23 -16.69 11.86
CA ARG A 45 3.40 -18.15 12.00
C ARG A 45 2.43 -18.79 12.97
N THR A 46 2.19 -18.17 14.12
CA THR A 46 1.26 -18.67 15.13
C THR A 46 -0.16 -18.81 14.57
N LEU A 47 -0.61 -17.83 13.79
CA LEU A 47 -1.91 -17.87 13.13
C LEU A 47 -1.91 -18.88 11.98
N GLN A 48 -0.79 -19.04 11.26
CA GLN A 48 -0.62 -20.07 10.23
C GLN A 48 -0.82 -21.46 10.81
N PHE A 49 -0.19 -21.79 11.94
CA PHE A 49 -0.37 -23.07 12.62
C PHE A 49 -1.81 -23.31 13.06
N SER A 50 -2.48 -22.29 13.59
CA SER A 50 -3.89 -22.38 13.98
C SER A 50 -4.82 -22.60 12.79
N LEU A 51 -4.52 -22.02 11.62
CA LEU A 51 -5.32 -22.18 10.41
C LEU A 51 -5.04 -23.49 9.68
N MET A 52 -3.82 -24.02 9.73
CA MET A 52 -3.43 -25.30 9.09
C MET A 52 -4.20 -26.50 9.66
N GLY A 53 -4.67 -26.44 10.90
CA GLY A 53 -5.54 -27.46 11.47
C GLY A 53 -6.99 -27.39 10.99
N ALA A 54 -7.41 -26.29 10.42
CA ALA A 54 -8.79 -26.04 10.00
C ALA A 54 -8.98 -25.94 8.48
N ARG A 55 -7.93 -25.63 7.73
CA ARG A 55 -7.94 -25.42 6.27
C ARG A 55 -6.59 -25.77 5.65
N ASP A 56 -6.63 -26.27 4.42
CA ASP A 56 -5.43 -26.39 3.61
C ASP A 56 -4.87 -25.00 3.30
N MET A 57 -3.59 -24.79 3.54
CA MET A 57 -2.93 -23.52 3.31
C MET A 57 -1.61 -23.71 2.57
N SER A 58 -1.40 -22.88 1.55
CA SER A 58 -0.16 -22.82 0.79
C SER A 58 0.43 -21.43 0.85
N ILE A 59 1.76 -21.35 0.92
CA ILE A 59 2.49 -20.08 0.97
C ILE A 59 3.37 -19.99 -0.27
N ILE A 60 3.14 -18.96 -1.09
CA ILE A 60 3.98 -18.64 -2.24
C ILE A 60 5.13 -17.77 -1.74
N ARG A 61 6.35 -18.30 -1.76
CA ARG A 61 7.56 -17.61 -1.26
C ARG A 61 8.46 -17.09 -2.35
N THR A 62 8.35 -17.63 -3.56
CA THR A 62 9.19 -17.24 -4.68
C THR A 62 8.63 -15.95 -5.30
N PRO A 63 9.40 -14.86 -5.30
CA PRO A 63 8.98 -13.63 -5.97
C PRO A 63 8.94 -13.82 -7.49
N PRO A 64 8.15 -13.02 -8.22
CA PRO A 64 8.16 -13.03 -9.68
C PRO A 64 9.57 -12.74 -10.23
N PRO A 65 9.96 -13.38 -11.34
CA PRO A 65 11.22 -13.08 -11.99
C PRO A 65 11.24 -11.62 -12.51
N ASN A 66 12.43 -11.06 -12.68
CA ASN A 66 12.66 -9.72 -13.23
C ASN A 66 12.08 -8.56 -12.39
N ARG A 67 11.95 -8.74 -11.09
CA ARG A 67 11.64 -7.65 -10.15
C ARG A 67 12.88 -7.29 -9.35
N TYR A 68 13.11 -5.99 -9.20
CA TYR A 68 14.14 -5.47 -8.31
C TYR A 68 13.54 -5.16 -6.93
N PRO A 69 14.35 -5.27 -5.85
CA PRO A 69 13.96 -4.74 -4.55
C PRO A 69 13.63 -3.25 -4.67
N ILE A 70 12.62 -2.81 -3.93
CA ILE A 70 12.25 -1.39 -3.89
C ILE A 70 13.19 -0.69 -2.91
N VAL A 71 13.92 0.30 -3.37
CA VAL A 71 14.77 1.13 -2.50
C VAL A 71 13.87 1.96 -1.60
N THR A 72 13.92 1.67 -0.30
CA THR A 72 13.06 2.33 0.70
C THR A 72 13.91 3.22 1.59
N GLU A 73 13.57 4.48 1.68
CA GLU A 73 14.30 5.48 2.45
C GLU A 73 13.36 6.26 3.37
N LEU A 74 13.80 6.48 4.60
CA LEU A 74 13.13 7.30 5.60
C LEU A 74 13.77 8.68 5.63
N HIS A 75 12.97 9.72 5.41
CA HIS A 75 13.43 11.10 5.40
C HIS A 75 12.52 12.00 6.23
N ARG A 76 13.08 13.08 6.75
CA ARG A 76 12.29 14.21 7.19
C ARG A 76 11.63 14.86 5.98
N PHE A 77 10.41 15.39 6.15
CA PHE A 77 9.73 16.17 5.11
C PHE A 77 10.64 17.32 4.63
N ASP A 78 10.93 17.34 3.35
CA ASP A 78 11.81 18.30 2.71
C ASP A 78 11.36 18.55 1.26
N GLU A 79 10.98 19.79 0.96
CA GLU A 79 10.52 20.17 -0.38
C GLU A 79 11.61 20.02 -1.44
N GLN A 80 12.88 20.23 -1.10
CA GLN A 80 13.99 20.07 -2.02
C GLN A 80 14.17 18.59 -2.40
N LEU A 81 14.08 17.68 -1.44
CA LEU A 81 14.10 16.24 -1.69
C LEU A 81 12.94 15.83 -2.61
N ILE A 82 11.73 16.28 -2.30
CA ILE A 82 10.52 15.99 -3.10
C ILE A 82 10.71 16.45 -4.55
N LYS A 83 11.23 17.67 -4.74
CA LYS A 83 11.55 18.21 -6.06
C LYS A 83 12.53 17.32 -6.83
N GLU A 84 13.62 16.94 -6.20
CA GLU A 84 14.66 16.11 -6.83
C GLU A 84 14.12 14.73 -7.21
N VAL A 85 13.34 14.10 -6.34
CA VAL A 85 12.70 12.81 -6.56
C VAL A 85 11.75 12.85 -7.76
N ILE A 86 10.88 13.87 -7.82
CA ILE A 86 9.92 14.02 -8.91
C ILE A 86 10.64 14.30 -10.24
N LEU A 87 11.61 15.19 -10.25
CA LEU A 87 12.39 15.50 -11.45
C LEU A 87 13.17 14.29 -11.97
N TYR A 88 13.75 13.50 -11.08
CA TYR A 88 14.44 12.27 -11.46
C TYR A 88 13.48 11.27 -12.13
N GLU A 89 12.31 11.07 -11.58
CA GLU A 89 11.32 10.15 -12.16
C GLU A 89 10.78 10.65 -13.49
N MET A 90 10.49 11.96 -13.62
CA MET A 90 10.08 12.58 -14.87
C MET A 90 11.17 12.44 -15.96
N ALA A 91 12.43 12.61 -15.60
CA ALA A 91 13.57 12.49 -16.53
C ALA A 91 13.71 11.10 -17.15
N ARG A 92 13.28 10.06 -16.45
CA ARG A 92 13.26 8.67 -16.97
C ARG A 92 11.89 8.24 -17.50
N ASN A 93 10.99 9.19 -17.75
CA ASN A 93 9.62 8.99 -18.26
C ASN A 93 8.75 8.09 -17.36
N GLY A 94 8.99 8.13 -16.07
CA GLY A 94 8.18 7.43 -15.08
C GLY A 94 7.13 8.34 -14.45
N GLN A 95 6.35 7.76 -13.56
CA GLN A 95 5.30 8.43 -12.81
C GLN A 95 5.49 8.22 -11.30
N VAL A 96 4.91 9.12 -10.52
CA VAL A 96 5.02 9.16 -9.06
C VAL A 96 3.65 9.02 -8.41
N PHE A 97 3.55 8.16 -7.40
CA PHE A 97 2.49 8.22 -6.41
C PHE A 97 2.89 9.10 -5.24
N PHE A 98 2.08 10.08 -4.93
CA PHE A 98 2.22 10.87 -3.71
C PHE A 98 1.05 10.59 -2.77
N ILE A 99 1.30 9.88 -1.68
CA ILE A 99 0.27 9.48 -0.73
C ILE A 99 0.14 10.51 0.39
N HIS A 100 -1.07 11.05 0.54
CA HIS A 100 -1.41 12.01 1.56
C HIS A 100 -2.81 11.77 2.09
N ASN A 101 -2.92 11.20 3.30
CA ASN A 101 -4.19 10.67 3.83
C ASN A 101 -5.06 11.73 4.53
N ARG A 102 -5.13 12.94 3.97
CA ARG A 102 -6.01 14.02 4.44
C ARG A 102 -6.63 14.74 3.25
N VAL A 103 -7.92 14.50 3.04
CA VAL A 103 -8.66 15.09 1.92
C VAL A 103 -8.66 16.61 2.00
N GLU A 104 -8.79 17.17 3.22
CA GLU A 104 -8.89 18.60 3.47
C GLU A 104 -7.64 19.37 3.00
N THR A 105 -6.47 18.76 3.09
CA THR A 105 -5.19 19.39 2.76
C THR A 105 -4.53 18.84 1.49
N ILE A 106 -5.19 17.94 0.78
CA ILE A 106 -4.62 17.31 -0.42
C ILE A 106 -4.34 18.32 -1.54
N ARG A 107 -5.17 19.37 -1.63
CA ARG A 107 -4.97 20.46 -2.60
C ARG A 107 -3.79 21.35 -2.24
N ASP A 108 -3.44 21.46 -0.97
CA ASP A 108 -2.24 22.19 -0.53
C ASP A 108 -0.97 21.47 -1.00
N ILE A 109 -0.97 20.14 -0.92
CA ILE A 109 0.10 19.32 -1.49
C ILE A 109 0.21 19.53 -3.00
N GLN A 110 -0.90 19.54 -3.71
CA GLN A 110 -0.92 19.82 -5.16
C GLN A 110 -0.32 21.19 -5.47
N GLY A 111 -0.72 22.22 -4.75
CA GLY A 111 -0.17 23.58 -4.90
C GLY A 111 1.32 23.65 -4.60
N MET A 112 1.79 22.96 -3.57
CA MET A 112 3.20 22.85 -3.25
C MET A 112 3.99 22.20 -4.39
N LEU A 113 3.52 21.07 -4.92
CA LEU A 113 4.19 20.37 -6.03
C LEU A 113 4.29 21.24 -7.28
N GLN A 114 3.23 21.93 -7.64
CA GLN A 114 3.22 22.88 -8.77
C GLN A 114 4.17 24.07 -8.56
N ARG A 115 4.35 24.51 -7.33
CA ARG A 115 5.29 25.59 -6.98
C ARG A 115 6.74 25.14 -7.09
N ILE A 116 7.08 23.95 -6.56
CA ILE A 116 8.45 23.45 -6.55
C ILE A 116 8.89 22.83 -7.89
N VAL A 117 7.93 22.30 -8.68
CA VAL A 117 8.16 21.75 -10.01
C VAL A 117 7.10 22.32 -10.97
N PRO A 118 7.30 23.56 -11.50
CA PRO A 118 6.28 24.25 -12.28
C PRO A 118 5.78 23.49 -13.52
N GLN A 119 6.61 22.64 -14.12
CA GLN A 119 6.26 21.84 -15.30
C GLN A 119 5.51 20.54 -14.97
N VAL A 120 5.35 20.19 -13.68
CA VAL A 120 4.71 18.94 -13.29
C VAL A 120 3.22 18.94 -13.61
N LYS A 121 2.73 17.84 -14.18
CA LYS A 121 1.31 17.57 -14.36
C LYS A 121 0.82 16.69 -13.24
N THR A 122 -0.10 17.21 -12.43
CA THR A 122 -0.62 16.51 -11.25
C THR A 122 -2.10 16.25 -11.35
N CYS A 123 -2.54 15.12 -10.82
CA CYS A 123 -3.96 14.84 -10.57
C CYS A 123 -4.16 14.39 -9.11
N VAL A 124 -5.39 14.52 -8.65
CA VAL A 124 -5.78 14.18 -7.27
C VAL A 124 -6.86 13.13 -7.31
N ALA A 125 -6.74 12.13 -6.44
CA ALA A 125 -7.74 11.08 -6.26
C ALA A 125 -7.94 10.76 -4.77
N HIS A 126 -9.19 10.77 -4.33
CA HIS A 126 -9.54 10.46 -2.94
C HIS A 126 -10.93 9.81 -2.83
N GLY A 127 -11.18 9.15 -1.70
CA GLY A 127 -12.39 8.35 -1.50
C GLY A 127 -13.71 9.12 -1.42
N GLN A 128 -13.69 10.45 -1.39
CA GLN A 128 -14.89 11.30 -1.40
C GLN A 128 -15.27 11.76 -2.81
N MET A 129 -14.46 11.43 -3.82
CA MET A 129 -14.81 11.71 -5.23
C MET A 129 -15.89 10.76 -5.71
N GLU A 130 -16.73 11.25 -6.62
CA GLU A 130 -17.70 10.41 -7.30
C GLU A 130 -17.00 9.34 -8.14
N GLY A 131 -17.63 8.15 -8.26
CA GLY A 131 -17.00 6.99 -8.90
C GLY A 131 -16.54 7.26 -10.32
N GLU A 132 -17.35 7.96 -11.13
CA GLU A 132 -17.01 8.30 -12.51
C GLU A 132 -15.83 9.27 -12.61
N GLU A 133 -15.77 10.27 -11.73
CA GLU A 133 -14.64 11.22 -11.67
C GLU A 133 -13.35 10.51 -11.26
N LEU A 134 -13.43 9.66 -10.24
CA LEU A 134 -12.30 8.88 -9.77
C LEU A 134 -11.77 7.95 -10.87
N GLU A 135 -12.65 7.23 -11.54
CA GLU A 135 -12.30 6.31 -12.62
C GLU A 135 -11.62 7.07 -13.78
N LYS A 136 -12.15 8.23 -14.16
CA LYS A 136 -11.55 9.08 -15.19
C LYS A 136 -10.13 9.52 -14.81
N VAL A 137 -9.93 10.04 -13.62
CA VAL A 137 -8.61 10.48 -13.14
C VAL A 137 -7.62 9.33 -13.15
N MET A 138 -8.01 8.16 -12.68
CA MET A 138 -7.17 6.98 -12.67
C MET A 138 -6.83 6.51 -14.09
N HIS A 139 -7.80 6.51 -15.00
CA HIS A 139 -7.57 6.16 -16.41
C HIS A 139 -6.61 7.14 -17.09
N ASP A 140 -6.78 8.43 -16.87
CA ASP A 140 -5.90 9.46 -17.45
C ASP A 140 -4.48 9.35 -16.89
N PHE A 141 -4.33 9.01 -15.61
CA PHE A 141 -3.02 8.74 -15.00
C PHE A 141 -2.34 7.49 -15.60
N VAL A 142 -3.06 6.39 -15.73
CA VAL A 142 -2.55 5.15 -16.36
C VAL A 142 -2.10 5.42 -17.81
N ARG A 143 -2.83 6.25 -18.54
CA ARG A 143 -2.48 6.63 -19.91
C ARG A 143 -1.22 7.51 -20.01
N GLY A 144 -0.78 8.09 -18.92
CA GLY A 144 0.44 8.93 -18.85
C GLY A 144 0.19 10.42 -19.01
N ASP A 145 -1.05 10.89 -18.89
CA ASP A 145 -1.39 12.31 -19.01
C ASP A 145 -0.90 13.15 -17.83
N TYR A 146 -0.56 12.50 -16.73
CA TYR A 146 -0.06 13.11 -15.51
C TYR A 146 1.25 12.48 -15.04
N ASP A 147 2.10 13.28 -14.41
CA ASP A 147 3.39 12.86 -13.87
C ASP A 147 3.26 12.35 -12.43
N VAL A 148 2.37 12.96 -11.65
CA VAL A 148 2.15 12.67 -10.24
C VAL A 148 0.66 12.48 -9.95
N LEU A 149 0.32 11.36 -9.34
CA LEU A 149 -0.98 11.14 -8.71
C LEU A 149 -0.86 11.40 -7.22
N ILE A 150 -1.57 12.41 -6.74
CA ILE A 150 -1.70 12.69 -5.32
C ILE A 150 -2.97 12.01 -4.83
N ALA A 151 -2.83 11.06 -3.92
CA ALA A 151 -3.96 10.25 -3.50
C ALA A 151 -3.96 9.96 -2.00
N THR A 152 -5.13 9.67 -1.49
CA THR A 152 -5.30 9.00 -0.21
C THR A 152 -4.99 7.50 -0.39
N THR A 153 -5.29 6.66 0.61
CA THR A 153 -5.03 5.21 0.59
C THR A 153 -5.85 4.40 -0.44
N ILE A 154 -6.67 5.05 -1.26
CA ILE A 154 -7.49 4.40 -2.30
C ILE A 154 -6.68 3.62 -3.36
N ILE A 155 -5.39 3.89 -3.48
CA ILE A 155 -4.48 3.16 -4.40
C ILE A 155 -4.41 1.66 -4.06
N GLU A 156 -4.88 1.25 -2.90
CA GLU A 156 -4.94 -0.16 -2.49
C GLU A 156 -5.90 -1.01 -3.35
N SER A 157 -6.74 -0.40 -4.18
CA SER A 157 -7.85 -1.06 -4.88
C SER A 157 -7.50 -1.73 -6.21
N GLY A 158 -6.31 -2.30 -6.36
CA GLY A 158 -6.06 -3.29 -7.43
C GLY A 158 -5.65 -2.75 -8.79
N LEU A 159 -5.50 -1.44 -9.00
CA LEU A 159 -4.97 -0.88 -10.24
C LEU A 159 -3.48 -1.16 -10.37
N ASP A 160 -3.11 -1.73 -11.52
CA ASP A 160 -1.72 -1.94 -11.89
C ASP A 160 -1.25 -0.78 -12.78
N ILE A 161 -0.25 -0.04 -12.29
CA ILE A 161 0.34 1.10 -13.02
C ILE A 161 1.84 0.85 -13.15
N PRO A 162 2.26 0.09 -14.17
CA PRO A 162 3.65 -0.33 -14.32
C PRO A 162 4.65 0.82 -14.45
N ASN A 163 4.20 1.98 -14.95
CA ASN A 163 5.05 3.15 -15.12
C ASN A 163 5.23 3.99 -13.84
N ALA A 164 4.48 3.72 -12.77
CA ALA A 164 4.67 4.34 -11.47
C ALA A 164 5.78 3.61 -10.71
N ASN A 165 6.98 4.15 -10.73
CA ASN A 165 8.16 3.53 -10.14
C ASN A 165 8.67 4.23 -8.88
N THR A 166 8.06 5.33 -8.50
CA THR A 166 8.37 6.07 -7.28
C THR A 166 7.11 6.30 -6.46
N MET A 167 7.20 6.03 -5.18
CA MET A 167 6.16 6.34 -4.20
C MET A 167 6.72 7.26 -3.12
N ILE A 168 5.99 8.32 -2.82
CA ILE A 168 6.25 9.21 -1.69
C ILE A 168 5.08 9.06 -0.73
N ILE A 169 5.33 8.68 0.51
CA ILE A 169 4.31 8.57 1.55
C ILE A 169 4.52 9.68 2.56
N ASN A 170 3.64 10.67 2.55
CA ASN A 170 3.69 11.79 3.48
C ASN A 170 3.11 11.40 4.84
N GLN A 171 3.70 11.91 5.91
CA GLN A 171 3.32 11.56 7.29
C GLN A 171 3.27 10.04 7.52
N ALA A 172 4.32 9.37 7.09
CA ALA A 172 4.43 7.91 7.11
C ALA A 172 4.28 7.30 8.51
N GLN A 173 4.57 8.05 9.58
CA GLN A 173 4.40 7.63 10.98
C GLN A 173 2.94 7.32 11.35
N ASN A 174 1.97 7.81 10.57
CA ASN A 174 0.55 7.60 10.83
C ASN A 174 0.00 6.29 10.24
N TYR A 175 0.82 5.55 9.48
CA TYR A 175 0.42 4.29 8.85
C TYR A 175 0.87 3.09 9.66
N GLY A 176 0.07 2.03 9.61
CA GLY A 176 0.47 0.72 10.10
C GLY A 176 1.55 0.09 9.22
N LEU A 177 2.32 -0.85 9.76
CA LEU A 177 3.39 -1.53 9.03
C LEU A 177 2.86 -2.31 7.82
N SER A 178 1.72 -2.99 7.98
CA SER A 178 1.04 -3.69 6.89
C SER A 178 0.59 -2.75 5.79
N ASP A 179 0.05 -1.58 6.15
CA ASP A 179 -0.40 -0.57 5.18
C ASP A 179 0.78 -0.03 4.36
N LEU A 180 1.89 0.30 5.04
CA LEU A 180 3.13 0.74 4.37
C LEU A 180 3.67 -0.33 3.41
N HIS A 181 3.66 -1.58 3.82
CA HIS A 181 4.08 -2.70 2.97
C HIS A 181 3.21 -2.83 1.73
N GLN A 182 1.90 -2.74 1.87
CA GLN A 182 0.96 -2.83 0.74
C GLN A 182 1.08 -1.63 -0.21
N LEU A 183 1.19 -0.41 0.33
CA LEU A 183 1.42 0.78 -0.47
C LEU A 183 2.74 0.67 -1.25
N ARG A 184 3.83 0.32 -0.60
CA ARG A 184 5.13 0.10 -1.25
C ARG A 184 5.05 -0.93 -2.37
N GLY A 185 4.27 -1.97 -2.21
CA GLY A 185 4.06 -3.01 -3.21
C GLY A 185 3.35 -2.54 -4.48
N ARG A 186 2.87 -1.31 -4.54
CA ARG A 186 2.25 -0.73 -5.75
C ARG A 186 3.26 -0.18 -6.75
N VAL A 187 4.51 0.01 -6.36
CA VAL A 187 5.62 0.34 -7.27
C VAL A 187 6.52 -0.87 -7.49
N GLY A 188 7.44 -0.78 -8.44
CA GLY A 188 8.37 -1.88 -8.74
C GLY A 188 7.74 -3.02 -9.54
N ARG A 189 6.70 -2.75 -10.29
CA ARG A 189 6.01 -3.72 -11.15
C ARG A 189 6.51 -3.75 -12.59
N SER A 190 7.58 -3.02 -12.86
CA SER A 190 8.30 -3.02 -14.12
C SER A 190 9.74 -3.48 -13.92
N ASN A 191 10.51 -3.54 -15.01
CA ASN A 191 11.95 -3.82 -14.99
C ASN A 191 12.81 -2.60 -14.61
N LYS A 192 12.19 -1.49 -14.20
CA LYS A 192 12.88 -0.28 -13.75
C LYS A 192 13.09 -0.30 -12.24
N LYS A 193 14.19 0.28 -11.77
CA LYS A 193 14.44 0.47 -10.35
C LYS A 193 13.34 1.34 -9.73
N ALA A 194 12.78 0.88 -8.62
CA ALA A 194 11.70 1.56 -7.92
C ALA A 194 12.14 2.09 -6.57
N PHE A 195 11.49 3.16 -6.13
CA PHE A 195 11.80 3.88 -4.90
C PHE A 195 10.53 4.11 -4.07
N CYS A 196 10.70 4.04 -2.76
CA CYS A 196 9.68 4.41 -1.78
C CYS A 196 10.29 5.34 -0.74
N TYR A 197 9.83 6.57 -0.71
CA TYR A 197 10.28 7.59 0.24
C TYR A 197 9.23 7.78 1.33
N LEU A 198 9.62 7.52 2.57
CA LEU A 198 8.77 7.69 3.75
C LEU A 198 9.10 9.03 4.38
N LEU A 199 8.17 9.99 4.33
CA LEU A 199 8.38 11.32 4.86
C LEU A 199 7.72 11.46 6.23
N THR A 200 8.45 12.01 7.18
CA THR A 200 8.01 12.20 8.55
C THR A 200 8.32 13.62 9.07
N PRO A 201 7.67 14.08 10.15
CA PRO A 201 8.22 15.17 10.94
C PRO A 201 9.57 14.74 11.57
N PRO A 202 10.26 15.64 12.31
CA PRO A 202 11.47 15.25 13.03
C PRO A 202 11.25 13.99 13.86
N LEU A 203 12.15 12.98 13.74
CA LEU A 203 11.97 11.65 14.34
C LEU A 203 11.92 11.67 15.87
N ASP A 204 12.50 12.67 16.51
CA ASP A 204 12.41 12.89 17.96
C ASP A 204 10.99 13.23 18.42
N THR A 205 10.14 13.73 17.53
CA THR A 205 8.72 14.02 17.78
C THR A 205 7.80 12.82 17.51
N VAL A 206 8.32 11.77 16.90
CA VAL A 206 7.56 10.55 16.54
C VAL A 206 7.64 9.55 17.69
N ASN A 207 6.52 8.92 18.06
CA ASN A 207 6.50 7.94 19.14
C ASN A 207 7.34 6.69 18.79
N SER A 208 7.74 5.94 19.82
CA SER A 208 8.64 4.79 19.69
C SER A 208 8.10 3.69 18.79
N ASP A 209 6.81 3.39 18.86
CA ASP A 209 6.20 2.33 18.05
C ASP A 209 6.15 2.70 16.58
N ALA A 210 5.83 3.96 16.26
CA ALA A 210 5.88 4.46 14.89
C ALA A 210 7.31 4.43 14.33
N ARG A 211 8.31 4.83 15.13
CA ARG A 211 9.73 4.73 14.72
C ARG A 211 10.14 3.29 14.44
N ARG A 212 9.72 2.33 15.26
CA ARG A 212 9.99 0.89 15.05
C ARG A 212 9.36 0.39 13.76
N ARG A 213 8.11 0.77 13.46
CA ARG A 213 7.45 0.42 12.20
C ARG A 213 8.18 0.98 10.97
N LEU A 214 8.53 2.26 11.02
CA LEU A 214 9.25 2.93 9.93
C LEU A 214 10.61 2.29 9.70
N LYS A 215 11.34 1.96 10.75
CA LYS A 215 12.62 1.26 10.67
C LYS A 215 12.46 -0.13 10.06
N ALA A 216 11.43 -0.87 10.45
CA ALA A 216 11.15 -2.20 9.94
C ALA A 216 10.86 -2.18 8.44
N ILE A 217 10.05 -1.22 7.93
CA ILE A 217 9.75 -1.13 6.50
C ILE A 217 10.99 -0.69 5.68
N GLU A 218 11.86 0.14 6.24
CA GLU A 218 13.13 0.52 5.62
C GLU A 218 14.10 -0.67 5.53
N ASP A 219 14.25 -1.43 6.62
CA ASP A 219 15.17 -2.56 6.70
C ASP A 219 14.73 -3.76 5.86
N PHE A 220 13.42 -4.02 5.77
CA PHE A 220 12.85 -5.14 5.02
C PHE A 220 12.35 -4.71 3.65
N SER A 221 13.26 -4.26 2.79
CA SER A 221 12.95 -3.81 1.43
C SER A 221 13.12 -4.88 0.35
N GLY A 222 13.70 -6.04 0.68
CA GLY A 222 13.92 -7.13 -0.24
C GLY A 222 12.63 -7.80 -0.73
N LEU A 223 12.69 -8.44 -1.90
CA LEU A 223 11.60 -9.27 -2.41
C LEU A 223 11.33 -10.43 -1.44
N GLY A 224 10.07 -10.69 -1.15
CA GLY A 224 9.67 -11.72 -0.18
C GLY A 224 9.79 -11.31 1.28
N SER A 225 10.04 -10.03 1.58
CA SER A 225 10.17 -9.50 2.95
C SER A 225 8.86 -9.47 3.75
N GLY A 226 7.73 -9.71 3.10
CA GLY A 226 6.40 -9.63 3.72
C GLY A 226 6.26 -10.48 4.99
N PHE A 227 6.88 -11.66 5.03
CA PHE A 227 6.88 -12.50 6.22
C PHE A 227 7.61 -11.85 7.41
N ASN A 228 8.79 -11.27 7.16
CA ASN A 228 9.56 -10.58 8.19
C ASN A 228 8.82 -9.35 8.72
N ILE A 229 8.14 -8.62 7.83
CA ILE A 229 7.31 -7.48 8.17
C ILE A 229 6.14 -7.90 9.07
N ALA A 230 5.47 -9.01 8.75
CA ALA A 230 4.37 -9.51 9.59
C ALA A 230 4.84 -9.91 11.00
N MET A 231 6.01 -10.52 11.10
CA MET A 231 6.60 -10.88 12.40
C MET A 231 6.94 -9.62 13.20
N GLN A 232 7.52 -8.61 12.57
CA GLN A 232 7.83 -7.34 13.23
C GLN A 232 6.56 -6.60 13.68
N ASP A 233 5.51 -6.59 12.86
CA ASP A 233 4.23 -5.97 13.24
C ASP A 233 3.62 -6.65 14.46
N LEU A 234 3.69 -7.97 14.53
CA LEU A 234 3.22 -8.74 15.68
C LEU A 234 4.02 -8.40 16.95
N ASP A 235 5.35 -8.33 16.85
CA ASP A 235 6.22 -8.00 17.97
C ASP A 235 5.96 -6.58 18.51
N ILE A 236 5.74 -5.62 17.62
CA ILE A 236 5.42 -4.23 18.00
C ILE A 236 4.06 -4.16 18.69
N ARG A 237 3.05 -4.83 18.17
CA ARG A 237 1.70 -4.86 18.76
C ARG A 237 1.66 -5.64 20.06
N GLY A 238 2.39 -6.74 20.16
CA GLY A 238 2.50 -7.54 21.37
C GLY A 238 3.14 -6.77 22.53
N ALA A 239 4.20 -6.02 22.29
CA ALA A 239 4.82 -5.16 23.28
C ALA A 239 3.88 -4.04 23.79
N GLY A 240 3.05 -3.48 22.91
CA GLY A 240 2.05 -2.48 23.27
C GLY A 240 0.94 -3.02 24.19
N ASN A 241 0.52 -4.27 23.99
CA ASN A 241 -0.53 -4.89 24.81
C ASN A 241 -0.06 -5.23 26.23
N ILE A 242 1.22 -5.58 26.42
CA ILE A 242 1.78 -5.87 27.74
C ILE A 242 1.89 -4.60 28.60
N LEU A 243 2.18 -3.47 27.97
CA LEU A 243 2.26 -2.16 28.65
C LEU A 243 0.91 -1.49 28.87
N GLY A 244 -0.13 -1.90 28.15
CA GLY A 244 -1.50 -1.38 28.27
C GLY A 244 -2.41 -2.11 29.26
N ALA A 245 -1.97 -3.22 29.82
CA ALA A 245 -2.76 -4.02 30.77
C ALA A 245 -2.58 -3.60 32.25
N GLU A 246 -1.79 -2.55 32.53
CA GLU A 246 -1.63 -1.94 33.85
C GLU A 246 -2.24 -0.54 33.87
N ARG A 247 -3.57 -0.45 33.67
CA ARG A 247 -4.37 0.73 34.10
C ARG A 247 -5.77 0.30 34.47
#